data_4622399239af6a0ef0f769663a3d732d
#
_entry.id   4622399239af6a0ef0f769663a3d732d
#
_cell.length_a   1.000
_cell.length_b   1.000
_cell.length_c   1.000
_cell.angle_alpha   90.00
_cell.angle_beta   90.00
_cell.angle_gamma   90.00
#
_symmetry.space_group_name_H-M   'P 1'
#
loop_
_entity.id
_entity.type
_entity.pdbx_description
1 polymer ?
#
loop_
_entity_poly.entity_id
_entity_poly.type
_entity_poly.pdbx_seq_one_letter_code
_entity_poly.pdbx_strand_id
1 'polypeptide(L)'
;MSEKITALVTGAGRGIGAAIAHKLTEDGYFVVGTATSQHGAQAIDERLGDHGVGIRLDVSDSDSVANVAGLIGEKASKPLIVVNNAGVTKDNLLMRMSDAEWNEVIETNLSGAFRVTKPMLRGMLKARWGRVINVGSVVGRLGNPGQGNYVASKAGLEGFTRSLAMEVASRGITVNAVAPGFIETDMTNALSDEQSAAMLDRIPLGRMGSVDEIAATVSFLCSQHAGYITGQTLQVNGGLYFG
;
A
#
# COMPACT_ATOMS: atom_id res chain seq x y z
N MET A 1 16.67 -9.29 24.17
CA MET A 1 16.53 -8.82 22.77
C MET A 1 15.32 -7.88 22.74
N SER A 2 15.43 -6.66 22.23
CA SER A 2 14.26 -5.78 22.09
C SER A 2 13.27 -6.46 21.12
N GLU A 3 12.00 -6.44 21.48
CA GLU A 3 10.93 -6.97 20.62
C GLU A 3 10.92 -6.19 19.30
N LYS A 4 11.01 -6.90 18.16
CA LYS A 4 11.01 -6.26 16.84
C LYS A 4 9.66 -5.58 16.60
N ILE A 5 9.67 -4.39 16.03
CA ILE A 5 8.43 -3.71 15.60
C ILE A 5 7.82 -4.51 14.45
N THR A 6 6.52 -4.81 14.56
CA THR A 6 5.77 -5.51 13.53
C THR A 6 5.19 -4.54 12.51
N ALA A 7 5.37 -4.85 11.22
CA ALA A 7 4.80 -4.16 10.07
C ALA A 7 3.78 -5.07 9.36
N LEU A 8 2.58 -4.58 9.13
CA LEU A 8 1.56 -5.23 8.29
C LEU A 8 1.63 -4.66 6.88
N VAL A 9 1.83 -5.51 5.87
CA VAL A 9 1.84 -5.12 4.45
C VAL A 9 0.74 -5.87 3.72
N THR A 10 -0.28 -5.15 3.24
CA THR A 10 -1.36 -5.77 2.48
C THR A 10 -0.96 -5.95 1.01
N GLY A 11 -1.37 -7.09 0.41
CA GLY A 11 -1.03 -7.41 -0.98
C GLY A 11 0.47 -7.65 -1.18
N ALA A 12 1.14 -8.33 -0.24
CA ALA A 12 2.58 -8.58 -0.25
C ALA A 12 3.03 -9.74 -1.16
N GLY A 13 2.13 -10.31 -1.96
CA GLY A 13 2.42 -11.51 -2.77
C GLY A 13 3.36 -11.27 -3.94
N ARG A 14 3.31 -10.10 -4.58
CA ARG A 14 4.09 -9.73 -5.77
C ARG A 14 4.30 -8.21 -5.90
N GLY A 15 5.08 -7.81 -6.89
CA GLY A 15 5.28 -6.42 -7.30
C GLY A 15 5.69 -5.50 -6.14
N ILE A 16 5.11 -4.32 -6.07
CA ILE A 16 5.41 -3.29 -5.07
C ILE A 16 5.25 -3.83 -3.64
N GLY A 17 4.16 -4.55 -3.34
CA GLY A 17 3.94 -5.08 -2.00
C GLY A 17 4.98 -6.10 -1.55
N ALA A 18 5.46 -6.93 -2.46
CA ALA A 18 6.53 -7.88 -2.20
C ALA A 18 7.87 -7.19 -1.94
N ALA A 19 8.22 -6.18 -2.74
CA ALA A 19 9.42 -5.38 -2.55
C ALA A 19 9.38 -4.60 -1.22
N ILE A 20 8.24 -4.01 -0.86
CA ILE A 20 8.06 -3.34 0.43
C ILE A 20 8.25 -4.32 1.59
N ALA A 21 7.61 -5.50 1.52
CA ALA A 21 7.73 -6.52 2.56
C ALA A 21 9.19 -6.95 2.74
N HIS A 22 9.91 -7.21 1.66
CA HIS A 22 11.33 -7.55 1.68
C HIS A 22 12.18 -6.44 2.28
N LYS A 23 12.02 -5.20 1.80
CA LYS A 23 12.78 -4.05 2.29
C LYS A 23 12.58 -3.80 3.78
N LEU A 24 11.37 -3.96 4.30
CA LEU A 24 11.09 -3.81 5.72
C LEU A 24 11.73 -4.92 6.56
N THR A 25 11.89 -6.14 6.03
CA THR A 25 12.66 -7.19 6.74
C THR A 25 14.16 -6.88 6.81
N GLU A 26 14.74 -6.33 5.73
CA GLU A 26 16.13 -5.84 5.73
C GLU A 26 16.37 -4.74 6.75
N ASP A 27 15.38 -3.86 6.96
CA ASP A 27 15.41 -2.78 7.95
C ASP A 27 15.19 -3.28 9.40
N GLY A 28 15.01 -4.59 9.60
CA GLY A 28 14.91 -5.23 10.91
C GLY A 28 13.50 -5.30 11.49
N TYR A 29 12.46 -4.95 10.73
CA TYR A 29 11.07 -5.16 11.15
C TYR A 29 10.66 -6.63 11.03
N PHE A 30 9.69 -7.04 11.85
CA PHE A 30 8.97 -8.31 11.63
C PHE A 30 7.78 -8.04 10.71
N VAL A 31 7.69 -8.72 9.58
CA VAL A 31 6.67 -8.40 8.56
C VAL A 31 5.54 -9.42 8.56
N VAL A 32 4.32 -8.93 8.68
CA VAL A 32 3.10 -9.68 8.38
C VAL A 32 2.67 -9.30 6.97
N GLY A 33 2.96 -10.16 6.00
CA GLY A 33 2.55 -9.98 4.61
C GLY A 33 1.22 -10.67 4.33
N THR A 34 0.34 -10.07 3.50
CA THR A 34 -0.95 -10.69 3.23
C THR A 34 -1.20 -10.92 1.74
N ALA A 35 -2.00 -11.95 1.45
CA ALA A 35 -2.55 -12.26 0.12
C ALA A 35 -3.99 -12.76 0.26
N THR A 36 -4.78 -12.67 -0.82
CA THR A 36 -6.20 -13.10 -0.81
C THR A 36 -6.37 -14.62 -0.80
N SER A 37 -5.38 -15.38 -1.26
CA SER A 37 -5.42 -16.85 -1.28
C SER A 37 -4.49 -17.47 -0.22
N GLN A 38 -4.83 -18.66 0.24
CA GLN A 38 -3.99 -19.44 1.15
C GLN A 38 -2.62 -19.77 0.54
N HIS A 39 -2.59 -20.12 -0.75
CA HIS A 39 -1.34 -20.37 -1.49
C HIS A 39 -0.45 -19.12 -1.53
N GLY A 40 -1.04 -17.95 -1.81
CA GLY A 40 -0.29 -16.68 -1.78
C GLY A 40 0.24 -16.34 -0.39
N ALA A 41 -0.52 -16.60 0.67
CA ALA A 41 -0.05 -16.41 2.04
C ALA A 41 1.13 -17.35 2.37
N GLN A 42 1.06 -18.63 1.96
CA GLN A 42 2.14 -19.58 2.15
C GLN A 42 3.42 -19.17 1.38
N ALA A 43 3.29 -18.71 0.15
CA ALA A 43 4.44 -18.23 -0.63
C ALA A 43 5.10 -16.98 0.00
N ILE A 44 4.31 -16.12 0.66
CA ILE A 44 4.85 -15.00 1.46
C ILE A 44 5.60 -15.52 2.67
N ASP A 45 5.02 -16.48 3.40
CA ASP A 45 5.60 -17.09 4.59
C ASP A 45 6.98 -17.71 4.27
N GLU A 46 7.06 -18.51 3.22
CA GLU A 46 8.29 -19.12 2.73
C GLU A 46 9.36 -18.07 2.36
N ARG A 47 8.95 -16.96 1.72
CA ARG A 47 9.87 -15.89 1.30
C ARG A 47 10.38 -15.06 2.48
N LEU A 48 9.56 -14.80 3.50
CA LEU A 48 9.93 -14.00 4.67
C LEU A 48 10.72 -14.82 5.70
N GLY A 49 10.55 -16.13 5.76
CA GLY A 49 11.23 -17.03 6.71
C GLY A 49 11.10 -16.53 8.15
N ASP A 50 12.20 -16.50 8.88
CA ASP A 50 12.23 -16.06 10.28
C ASP A 50 11.99 -14.57 10.50
N HIS A 51 11.85 -13.78 9.43
CA HIS A 51 11.65 -12.33 9.49
C HIS A 51 10.20 -11.90 9.31
N GLY A 52 9.29 -12.84 9.14
CA GLY A 52 7.89 -12.51 8.96
C GLY A 52 6.96 -13.72 8.85
N VAL A 53 5.72 -13.45 8.50
CA VAL A 53 4.68 -14.46 8.33
C VAL A 53 3.71 -14.05 7.22
N GLY A 54 3.25 -15.02 6.44
CA GLY A 54 2.19 -14.84 5.46
C GLY A 54 0.81 -15.15 6.06
N ILE A 55 -0.16 -14.27 5.85
CA ILE A 55 -1.55 -14.44 6.32
C ILE A 55 -2.52 -14.21 5.17
N ARG A 56 -3.55 -15.07 5.07
CA ARG A 56 -4.65 -14.83 4.14
C ARG A 56 -5.51 -13.66 4.63
N LEU A 57 -5.71 -12.67 3.76
CA LEU A 57 -6.55 -11.51 4.01
C LEU A 57 -7.18 -11.01 2.71
N ASP A 58 -8.48 -10.91 2.70
CA ASP A 58 -9.23 -10.11 1.74
C ASP A 58 -9.62 -8.78 2.42
N VAL A 59 -9.06 -7.67 1.97
CA VAL A 59 -9.29 -6.34 2.56
C VAL A 59 -10.68 -5.80 2.25
N SER A 60 -11.37 -6.35 1.23
CA SER A 60 -12.74 -5.97 0.88
C SER A 60 -13.78 -6.63 1.79
N ASP A 61 -13.40 -7.73 2.47
CA ASP A 61 -14.26 -8.49 3.37
C ASP A 61 -14.02 -8.09 4.83
N SER A 62 -15.05 -7.53 5.47
CA SER A 62 -15.00 -7.07 6.86
C SER A 62 -14.74 -8.20 7.86
N ASP A 63 -15.26 -9.40 7.60
CA ASP A 63 -15.08 -10.56 8.49
C ASP A 63 -13.64 -11.09 8.36
N SER A 64 -13.09 -11.09 7.14
CA SER A 64 -11.68 -11.42 6.90
C SER A 64 -10.75 -10.48 7.66
N VAL A 65 -11.04 -9.16 7.64
CA VAL A 65 -10.24 -8.16 8.37
C VAL A 65 -10.39 -8.30 9.88
N ALA A 66 -11.59 -8.57 10.39
CA ALA A 66 -11.81 -8.78 11.83
C ALA A 66 -11.01 -9.99 12.35
N ASN A 67 -11.00 -11.09 11.59
CA ASN A 67 -10.28 -12.31 11.93
C ASN A 67 -8.74 -12.11 11.90
N VAL A 68 -8.24 -11.31 10.97
CA VAL A 68 -6.79 -11.05 10.82
C VAL A 68 -6.17 -10.42 12.07
N ALA A 69 -6.89 -9.53 12.76
CA ALA A 69 -6.39 -8.90 13.99
C ALA A 69 -6.13 -9.93 15.10
N GLY A 70 -6.96 -10.99 15.18
CA GLY A 70 -6.78 -12.13 16.06
C GLY A 70 -5.57 -12.98 15.63
N LEU A 71 -5.51 -13.38 14.37
CA LEU A 71 -4.44 -14.21 13.81
C LEU A 71 -3.06 -13.54 13.93
N ILE A 72 -2.97 -12.22 13.77
CA ILE A 72 -1.72 -11.49 14.00
C ILE A 72 -1.32 -11.60 15.47
N GLY A 73 -2.27 -11.45 16.40
CA GLY A 73 -1.97 -11.55 17.84
C GLY A 73 -1.47 -12.93 18.30
N GLU A 74 -1.73 -13.99 17.53
CA GLU A 74 -1.23 -15.35 17.77
C GLU A 74 0.19 -15.57 17.22
N LYS A 75 0.55 -14.87 16.14
CA LYS A 75 1.78 -15.12 15.37
C LYS A 75 2.84 -14.02 15.51
N ALA A 76 2.44 -12.84 15.90
CA ALA A 76 3.30 -11.66 15.99
C ALA A 76 2.79 -10.67 17.05
N SER A 77 3.63 -9.70 17.40
CA SER A 77 3.17 -8.54 18.16
C SER A 77 2.23 -7.65 17.33
N LYS A 78 1.44 -6.82 18.01
CA LYS A 78 0.50 -5.92 17.32
C LYS A 78 1.24 -4.98 16.38
N PRO A 79 0.84 -4.88 15.10
CA PRO A 79 1.48 -4.00 14.15
C PRO A 79 1.46 -2.54 14.59
N LEU A 80 2.63 -1.92 14.58
CA LEU A 80 2.80 -0.48 14.75
C LEU A 80 3.11 0.22 13.41
N ILE A 81 3.29 -0.55 12.35
CA ILE A 81 3.41 -0.08 10.98
C ILE A 81 2.32 -0.77 10.15
N VAL A 82 1.58 0.01 9.35
CA VAL A 82 0.58 -0.50 8.40
C VAL A 82 0.89 0.08 7.03
N VAL A 83 1.09 -0.79 6.05
CA VAL A 83 1.23 -0.43 4.64
C VAL A 83 0.02 -0.95 3.87
N ASN A 84 -0.89 -0.06 3.53
CA ASN A 84 -2.05 -0.33 2.69
C ASN A 84 -1.62 -0.31 1.22
N ASN A 85 -1.20 -1.45 0.71
CA ASN A 85 -0.75 -1.62 -0.69
C ASN A 85 -1.74 -2.43 -1.52
N ALA A 86 -2.57 -3.29 -0.93
CA ALA A 86 -3.56 -4.07 -1.67
C ALA A 86 -4.44 -3.17 -2.55
N GLY A 87 -4.60 -3.56 -3.80
CA GLY A 87 -5.42 -2.81 -4.74
C GLY A 87 -5.66 -3.57 -6.04
N VAL A 88 -6.75 -3.22 -6.70
CA VAL A 88 -7.17 -3.79 -7.99
C VAL A 88 -7.55 -2.67 -8.95
N THR A 89 -7.53 -2.97 -10.24
CA THR A 89 -8.10 -2.13 -11.31
C THR A 89 -9.21 -2.90 -12.02
N LYS A 90 -10.24 -2.19 -12.47
CA LYS A 90 -11.30 -2.68 -13.35
C LYS A 90 -11.59 -1.56 -14.35
N ASP A 91 -10.78 -1.56 -15.40
CA ASP A 91 -10.79 -0.48 -16.38
C ASP A 91 -11.95 -0.65 -17.34
N ASN A 92 -12.80 0.37 -17.44
CA ASN A 92 -13.90 0.45 -18.40
C ASN A 92 -14.31 1.91 -18.60
N LEU A 93 -14.78 2.27 -19.81
CA LEU A 93 -15.33 3.60 -20.05
C LEU A 93 -16.56 3.81 -19.16
N LEU A 94 -16.73 5.00 -18.61
CA LEU A 94 -17.78 5.31 -17.63
C LEU A 94 -19.18 4.89 -18.11
N MET A 95 -19.50 5.07 -19.37
CA MET A 95 -20.80 4.67 -19.94
C MET A 95 -21.03 3.12 -19.96
N ARG A 96 -19.97 2.34 -19.80
CA ARG A 96 -20.03 0.86 -19.81
C ARG A 96 -19.66 0.26 -18.47
N MET A 97 -19.11 1.06 -17.56
CA MET A 97 -18.70 0.62 -16.23
C MET A 97 -19.93 0.19 -15.44
N SER A 98 -19.93 -1.04 -14.95
CA SER A 98 -20.97 -1.55 -14.08
C SER A 98 -20.75 -1.11 -12.62
N ASP A 99 -21.83 -1.09 -11.84
CA ASP A 99 -21.76 -0.85 -10.39
C ASP A 99 -20.85 -1.89 -9.70
N ALA A 100 -20.80 -3.12 -10.18
CA ALA A 100 -19.94 -4.16 -9.64
C ALA A 100 -18.46 -3.84 -9.85
N GLU A 101 -18.04 -3.39 -11.04
CA GLU A 101 -16.66 -2.96 -11.34
C GLU A 101 -16.28 -1.73 -10.51
N TRP A 102 -17.20 -0.78 -10.37
CA TRP A 102 -17.00 0.37 -9.52
C TRP A 102 -16.79 -0.03 -8.05
N ASN A 103 -17.72 -0.80 -7.51
CA ASN A 103 -17.72 -1.18 -6.10
C ASN A 103 -16.52 -2.07 -5.75
N GLU A 104 -16.13 -3.02 -6.60
CA GLU A 104 -14.95 -3.88 -6.36
C GLU A 104 -13.68 -3.03 -6.14
N VAL A 105 -13.49 -1.99 -6.95
CA VAL A 105 -12.31 -1.12 -6.85
C VAL A 105 -12.37 -0.22 -5.61
N ILE A 106 -13.52 0.39 -5.33
CA ILE A 106 -13.70 1.25 -4.14
C ILE A 106 -13.56 0.43 -2.86
N GLU A 107 -14.20 -0.74 -2.79
CA GLU A 107 -14.19 -1.61 -1.60
C GLU A 107 -12.79 -2.15 -1.31
N THR A 108 -12.01 -2.49 -2.33
CA THR A 108 -10.65 -2.97 -2.14
C THR A 108 -9.68 -1.83 -1.85
N ASN A 109 -9.63 -0.80 -2.70
CA ASN A 109 -8.54 0.17 -2.68
C ASN A 109 -8.72 1.25 -1.61
N LEU A 110 -9.96 1.62 -1.27
CA LEU A 110 -10.27 2.70 -0.33
C LEU A 110 -10.88 2.17 0.96
N SER A 111 -12.01 1.49 0.89
CA SER A 111 -12.68 0.93 2.07
C SER A 111 -11.79 -0.10 2.77
N GLY A 112 -11.03 -0.91 2.01
CA GLY A 112 -10.07 -1.87 2.53
C GLY A 112 -8.97 -1.23 3.37
N ALA A 113 -8.40 -0.12 2.91
CA ALA A 113 -7.40 0.63 3.68
C ALA A 113 -7.95 1.13 5.02
N PHE A 114 -9.18 1.64 5.04
CA PHE A 114 -9.89 2.02 6.26
C PHE A 114 -10.11 0.81 7.18
N ARG A 115 -10.63 -0.30 6.65
CA ARG A 115 -10.93 -1.51 7.45
C ARG A 115 -9.68 -2.08 8.10
N VAL A 116 -8.57 -2.15 7.37
CA VAL A 116 -7.30 -2.66 7.87
C VAL A 116 -6.67 -1.72 8.91
N THR A 117 -6.69 -0.43 8.64
CA THR A 117 -6.04 0.56 9.52
C THR A 117 -6.77 0.70 10.86
N LYS A 118 -8.09 0.74 10.86
CA LYS A 118 -8.92 1.00 12.06
C LYS A 118 -8.59 0.11 13.27
N PRO A 119 -8.54 -1.22 13.18
CA PRO A 119 -8.22 -2.09 14.32
C PRO A 119 -6.77 -1.94 14.79
N MET A 120 -5.83 -1.56 13.91
CA MET A 120 -4.41 -1.41 14.25
C MET A 120 -4.13 -0.12 15.02
N LEU A 121 -4.93 0.93 14.84
CA LEU A 121 -4.77 2.21 15.53
C LEU A 121 -4.76 2.07 17.06
N ARG A 122 -5.53 1.14 17.62
CA ARG A 122 -5.57 0.95 19.09
C ARG A 122 -4.19 0.60 19.67
N GLY A 123 -3.41 -0.22 18.97
CA GLY A 123 -2.04 -0.57 19.35
C GLY A 123 -1.12 0.64 19.26
N MET A 124 -1.16 1.37 18.15
CA MET A 124 -0.37 2.58 17.90
C MET A 124 -0.67 3.69 18.91
N LEU A 125 -1.95 3.94 19.20
CA LEU A 125 -2.38 4.93 20.20
C LEU A 125 -1.85 4.60 21.60
N LYS A 126 -1.86 3.32 21.99
CA LYS A 126 -1.30 2.85 23.28
C LYS A 126 0.22 3.02 23.32
N ALA A 127 0.90 2.67 22.23
CA ALA A 127 2.37 2.80 22.11
C ALA A 127 2.82 4.25 21.97
N ARG A 128 1.92 5.21 21.67
CA ARG A 128 2.23 6.58 21.29
C ARG A 128 3.27 6.67 20.17
N TRP A 129 3.19 5.73 19.27
CA TRP A 129 4.02 5.61 18.07
C TRP A 129 3.31 4.75 17.02
N GLY A 130 3.42 5.14 15.76
CA GLY A 130 2.90 4.36 14.65
C GLY A 130 3.22 4.98 13.30
N ARG A 131 3.10 4.16 12.26
CA ARG A 131 3.29 4.57 10.86
C ARG A 131 2.18 3.95 10.01
N VAL A 132 1.46 4.77 9.29
CA VAL A 132 0.47 4.32 8.29
C VAL A 132 0.89 4.85 6.93
N ILE A 133 1.13 3.95 5.99
CA ILE A 133 1.54 4.29 4.63
C ILE A 133 0.49 3.75 3.66
N ASN A 134 -0.08 4.64 2.87
CA ASN A 134 -1.06 4.31 1.85
C ASN A 134 -0.40 4.34 0.47
N VAL A 135 -0.40 3.23 -0.26
CA VAL A 135 0.12 3.18 -1.64
C VAL A 135 -0.95 3.70 -2.60
N GLY A 136 -0.79 4.95 -2.97
CA GLY A 136 -1.62 5.67 -3.92
C GLY A 136 -1.30 5.35 -5.37
N SER A 137 -1.43 6.35 -6.22
CA SER A 137 -1.00 6.34 -7.63
C SER A 137 -1.01 7.76 -8.17
N VAL A 138 -0.10 8.07 -9.08
CA VAL A 138 -0.07 9.35 -9.81
C VAL A 138 -1.39 9.62 -10.54
N VAL A 139 -2.10 8.59 -11.02
CA VAL A 139 -3.38 8.77 -11.72
C VAL A 139 -4.49 9.30 -10.83
N GLY A 140 -4.37 9.17 -9.49
CA GLY A 140 -5.28 9.84 -8.54
C GLY A 140 -5.28 11.36 -8.68
N ARG A 141 -4.22 11.94 -9.24
CA ARG A 141 -4.07 13.37 -9.53
C ARG A 141 -4.26 13.72 -11.00
N LEU A 142 -3.70 12.89 -11.89
CA LEU A 142 -3.75 13.16 -13.33
C LEU A 142 -5.09 12.79 -13.97
N GLY A 143 -5.79 11.80 -13.41
CA GLY A 143 -6.87 11.13 -14.12
C GLY A 143 -6.34 10.18 -15.20
N ASN A 144 -7.18 9.22 -15.60
CA ASN A 144 -6.90 8.37 -16.75
C ASN A 144 -8.22 7.90 -17.37
N PRO A 145 -8.43 8.02 -18.69
CA PRO A 145 -9.63 7.51 -19.34
C PRO A 145 -9.84 6.02 -19.05
N GLY A 146 -11.07 5.64 -18.75
CA GLY A 146 -11.42 4.25 -18.41
C GLY A 146 -11.13 3.83 -16.95
N GLN A 147 -10.54 4.69 -16.14
CA GLN A 147 -10.16 4.39 -14.75
C GLN A 147 -10.91 5.25 -13.71
N GLY A 148 -12.14 5.66 -13.99
CA GLY A 148 -12.90 6.54 -13.09
C GLY A 148 -12.99 6.00 -11.66
N ASN A 149 -13.27 4.70 -11.47
CA ASN A 149 -13.28 4.00 -10.19
C ASN A 149 -11.90 3.99 -9.50
N TYR A 150 -10.85 3.64 -10.24
CA TYR A 150 -9.48 3.58 -9.71
C TYR A 150 -8.97 4.96 -9.31
N VAL A 151 -9.13 5.96 -10.17
CA VAL A 151 -8.79 7.37 -9.88
C VAL A 151 -9.53 7.86 -8.64
N ALA A 152 -10.85 7.64 -8.56
CA ALA A 152 -11.64 8.02 -7.39
C ALA A 152 -11.13 7.35 -6.11
N SER A 153 -10.81 6.04 -6.16
CA SER A 153 -10.28 5.32 -5.02
C SER A 153 -8.92 5.87 -4.53
N LYS A 154 -8.00 6.19 -5.46
CA LYS A 154 -6.66 6.69 -5.12
C LYS A 154 -6.69 8.16 -4.66
N ALA A 155 -7.52 9.00 -5.26
CA ALA A 155 -7.78 10.36 -4.77
C ALA A 155 -8.43 10.36 -3.38
N GLY A 156 -9.42 9.48 -3.16
CA GLY A 156 -10.03 9.26 -1.85
C GLY A 156 -9.04 8.81 -0.78
N LEU A 157 -8.09 7.93 -1.14
CA LEU A 157 -7.05 7.45 -0.25
C LEU A 157 -6.11 8.58 0.22
N GLU A 158 -5.79 9.54 -0.65
CA GLU A 158 -5.05 10.75 -0.25
C GLU A 158 -5.86 11.64 0.71
N GLY A 159 -7.17 11.78 0.46
CA GLY A 159 -8.07 12.48 1.38
C GLY A 159 -8.12 11.80 2.76
N PHE A 160 -8.25 10.47 2.78
CA PHE A 160 -8.20 9.66 3.99
C PHE A 160 -6.86 9.82 4.73
N THR A 161 -5.74 9.83 4.00
CA THR A 161 -4.40 10.06 4.55
C THR A 161 -4.33 11.38 5.32
N ARG A 162 -4.79 12.49 4.73
CA ARG A 162 -4.77 13.81 5.37
C ARG A 162 -5.67 13.87 6.61
N SER A 163 -6.88 13.34 6.52
CA SER A 163 -7.84 13.34 7.62
C SER A 163 -7.31 12.55 8.82
N LEU A 164 -6.86 11.31 8.57
CA LEU A 164 -6.34 10.46 9.64
C LEU A 164 -5.06 11.04 10.25
N ALA A 165 -4.18 11.66 9.45
CA ALA A 165 -2.97 12.32 9.95
C ALA A 165 -3.31 13.40 10.99
N MET A 166 -4.31 14.25 10.72
CA MET A 166 -4.77 15.27 11.66
C MET A 166 -5.31 14.67 12.96
N GLU A 167 -6.01 13.55 12.87
CA GLU A 167 -6.62 12.89 14.03
C GLU A 167 -5.59 12.29 14.99
N VAL A 168 -4.51 11.69 14.45
CA VAL A 168 -3.59 10.85 15.25
C VAL A 168 -2.22 11.46 15.50
N ALA A 169 -1.88 12.61 14.90
CA ALA A 169 -0.55 13.23 14.99
C ALA A 169 -0.13 13.50 16.44
N SER A 170 -1.04 13.96 17.31
CA SER A 170 -0.77 14.22 18.73
C SER A 170 -0.37 12.97 19.53
N ARG A 171 -0.50 11.79 18.93
CA ARG A 171 -0.13 10.51 19.51
C ARG A 171 1.18 9.94 18.95
N GLY A 172 1.97 10.76 18.22
CA GLY A 172 3.23 10.32 17.61
C GLY A 172 3.05 9.33 16.44
N ILE A 173 1.86 9.31 15.84
CA ILE A 173 1.54 8.48 14.69
C ILE A 173 1.58 9.35 13.44
N THR A 174 2.31 8.93 12.41
CA THR A 174 2.31 9.59 11.10
C THR A 174 1.52 8.78 10.09
N VAL A 175 0.83 9.49 9.20
CA VAL A 175 0.04 8.89 8.12
C VAL A 175 0.41 9.58 6.83
N ASN A 176 0.98 8.84 5.87
CA ASN A 176 1.42 9.39 4.60
C ASN A 176 0.97 8.49 3.44
N ALA A 177 0.95 9.04 2.24
CA ALA A 177 0.77 8.30 1.02
C ALA A 177 2.04 8.34 0.16
N VAL A 178 2.26 7.29 -0.60
CA VAL A 178 3.23 7.25 -1.71
C VAL A 178 2.44 7.10 -2.99
N ALA A 179 2.70 7.95 -3.97
CA ALA A 179 2.03 7.93 -5.27
C ALA A 179 3.03 7.49 -6.36
N PRO A 180 3.09 6.18 -6.68
CA PRO A 180 3.91 5.67 -7.76
C PRO A 180 3.45 6.23 -9.12
N GLY A 181 4.41 6.44 -10.02
CA GLY A 181 4.16 6.59 -11.45
C GLY A 181 4.03 5.24 -12.16
N PHE A 182 4.59 5.14 -13.36
CA PHE A 182 4.72 3.87 -14.07
C PHE A 182 5.91 3.07 -13.51
N ILE A 183 5.61 1.92 -12.93
CA ILE A 183 6.59 1.05 -12.25
C ILE A 183 6.70 -0.27 -13.01
N GLU A 184 7.93 -0.72 -13.23
CA GLU A 184 8.22 -2.03 -13.81
C GLU A 184 7.66 -3.14 -12.92
N THR A 185 6.67 -3.86 -13.43
CA THR A 185 6.02 -4.99 -12.79
C THR A 185 5.61 -5.98 -13.88
N ASP A 186 5.19 -7.19 -13.50
CA ASP A 186 4.67 -8.17 -14.45
C ASP A 186 3.55 -7.59 -15.34
N MET A 187 2.82 -6.62 -14.83
CA MET A 187 1.71 -5.97 -15.53
C MET A 187 2.20 -5.01 -16.63
N THR A 188 3.29 -4.29 -16.40
CA THR A 188 3.89 -3.38 -17.39
C THR A 188 4.75 -4.11 -18.41
N ASN A 189 5.34 -5.26 -18.03
CA ASN A 189 6.10 -6.12 -18.95
C ASN A 189 5.26 -6.78 -20.04
N ALA A 190 3.92 -6.75 -19.89
CA ALA A 190 2.98 -7.27 -20.89
C ALA A 190 2.57 -6.21 -21.95
N LEU A 191 3.07 -4.97 -21.86
CA LEU A 191 2.78 -3.89 -22.82
C LEU A 191 3.55 -4.10 -24.13
N SER A 192 2.98 -3.63 -25.25
CA SER A 192 3.71 -3.58 -26.52
C SER A 192 4.81 -2.50 -26.47
N ASP A 193 5.81 -2.64 -27.35
CA ASP A 193 6.91 -1.66 -27.48
C ASP A 193 6.38 -0.24 -27.76
N GLU A 194 5.33 -0.11 -28.56
CA GLU A 194 4.69 1.18 -28.87
C GLU A 194 4.02 1.80 -27.63
N GLN A 195 3.31 0.98 -26.83
CA GLN A 195 2.68 1.42 -25.59
C GLN A 195 3.73 1.84 -24.56
N SER A 196 4.81 1.07 -24.44
CA SER A 196 5.94 1.37 -23.57
C SER A 196 6.62 2.68 -23.98
N ALA A 197 6.91 2.88 -25.27
CA ALA A 197 7.50 4.12 -25.78
C ALA A 197 6.61 5.34 -25.48
N ALA A 198 5.31 5.25 -25.76
CA ALA A 198 4.36 6.33 -25.46
C ALA A 198 4.23 6.66 -23.97
N MET A 199 4.45 5.68 -23.09
CA MET A 199 4.54 5.93 -21.64
C MET A 199 5.85 6.62 -21.27
N LEU A 200 6.98 6.17 -21.79
CA LEU A 200 8.30 6.73 -21.52
C LEU A 200 8.42 8.19 -21.92
N ASP A 201 7.87 8.57 -23.08
CA ASP A 201 7.85 9.94 -23.55
C ASP A 201 7.16 10.93 -22.60
N ARG A 202 6.28 10.43 -21.72
CA ARG A 202 5.59 11.24 -20.72
C ARG A 202 6.36 11.40 -19.42
N ILE A 203 7.39 10.58 -19.19
CA ILE A 203 8.16 10.57 -17.95
C ILE A 203 9.43 11.43 -18.15
N PRO A 204 9.58 12.57 -17.45
CA PRO A 204 10.78 13.41 -17.59
C PRO A 204 12.11 12.69 -17.33
N LEU A 205 12.16 11.70 -16.42
CA LEU A 205 13.35 10.88 -16.22
C LEU A 205 13.60 9.84 -17.32
N GLY A 206 12.73 9.72 -18.33
CA GLY A 206 12.89 8.86 -19.51
C GLY A 206 12.91 7.35 -19.23
N ARG A 207 12.47 6.91 -18.04
CA ARG A 207 12.39 5.50 -17.65
C ARG A 207 11.22 5.23 -16.72
N MET A 208 10.78 4.00 -16.66
CA MET A 208 9.89 3.54 -15.58
C MET A 208 10.66 3.51 -14.26
N GLY A 209 9.94 3.61 -13.15
CA GLY A 209 10.50 3.37 -11.82
C GLY A 209 10.56 1.87 -11.51
N SER A 210 11.43 1.48 -10.58
CA SER A 210 11.48 0.11 -10.05
C SER A 210 10.60 -0.05 -8.81
N VAL A 211 10.23 -1.29 -8.50
CA VAL A 211 9.52 -1.61 -7.25
C VAL A 211 10.37 -1.26 -6.02
N ASP A 212 11.71 -1.33 -6.15
CA ASP A 212 12.64 -1.02 -5.06
C ASP A 212 12.69 0.48 -4.74
N GLU A 213 12.50 1.37 -5.73
CA GLU A 213 12.41 2.82 -5.49
C GLU A 213 11.17 3.16 -4.66
N ILE A 214 10.06 2.45 -4.89
CA ILE A 214 8.85 2.58 -4.07
C ILE A 214 9.09 2.00 -2.67
N ALA A 215 9.68 0.81 -2.59
CA ALA A 215 9.98 0.15 -1.32
C ALA A 215 10.91 0.98 -0.44
N ALA A 216 11.95 1.59 -1.00
CA ALA A 216 12.87 2.49 -0.30
C ALA A 216 12.15 3.73 0.25
N THR A 217 11.23 4.32 -0.52
CA THR A 217 10.43 5.47 -0.08
C THR A 217 9.50 5.09 1.07
N VAL A 218 8.82 3.94 0.98
CA VAL A 218 7.96 3.42 2.05
C VAL A 218 8.78 3.13 3.30
N SER A 219 9.94 2.48 3.17
CA SER A 219 10.87 2.19 4.26
C SER A 219 11.29 3.47 4.99
N PHE A 220 11.69 4.51 4.25
CA PHE A 220 12.01 5.81 4.83
C PHE A 220 10.84 6.37 5.65
N LEU A 221 9.61 6.34 5.10
CA LEU A 221 8.43 6.83 5.81
C LEU A 221 8.07 6.00 7.05
N CYS A 222 8.44 4.72 7.08
CA CYS A 222 8.27 3.84 8.25
C CYS A 222 9.31 4.12 9.34
N SER A 223 10.43 4.75 9.00
CA SER A 223 11.55 4.98 9.91
C SER A 223 11.28 6.08 10.95
N GLN A 224 12.18 6.21 11.92
CA GLN A 224 12.18 7.33 12.88
C GLN A 224 12.53 8.66 12.23
N HIS A 225 13.30 8.65 11.13
CA HIS A 225 13.74 9.86 10.42
C HIS A 225 12.59 10.61 9.75
N ALA A 226 11.47 9.92 9.45
CA ALA A 226 10.26 10.54 8.90
C ALA A 226 9.26 11.00 9.97
N GLY A 227 9.67 11.09 11.25
CA GLY A 227 8.77 11.40 12.36
C GLY A 227 8.10 12.78 12.30
N TYR A 228 8.57 13.70 11.45
CA TYR A 228 7.97 15.02 11.22
C TYR A 228 7.25 15.16 9.89
N ILE A 229 7.08 14.04 9.16
CA ILE A 229 6.35 13.98 7.89
C ILE A 229 5.01 13.29 8.15
N THR A 230 3.91 14.02 8.02
CA THR A 230 2.55 13.45 8.17
C THR A 230 1.56 14.19 7.27
N GLY A 231 0.54 13.50 6.81
CA GLY A 231 -0.49 14.03 5.91
C GLY A 231 -0.01 14.27 4.48
N GLN A 232 1.19 13.82 4.12
CA GLN A 232 1.79 14.08 2.81
C GLN A 232 1.53 12.93 1.83
N THR A 233 1.49 13.28 0.54
CA THR A 233 1.56 12.34 -0.57
C THR A 233 2.88 12.55 -1.29
N LEU A 234 3.81 11.60 -1.12
CA LEU A 234 5.11 11.64 -1.80
C LEU A 234 4.96 11.11 -3.23
N GLN A 235 5.27 11.96 -4.20
CA GLN A 235 5.26 11.60 -5.61
C GLN A 235 6.54 10.84 -5.96
N VAL A 236 6.42 9.58 -6.40
CA VAL A 236 7.55 8.74 -6.84
C VAL A 236 7.25 8.28 -8.27
N ASN A 237 7.37 9.20 -9.22
CA ASN A 237 6.79 9.05 -10.55
C ASN A 237 7.67 9.56 -11.70
N GLY A 238 8.97 9.78 -11.45
CA GLY A 238 9.90 10.21 -12.49
C GLY A 238 9.64 11.61 -13.08
N GLY A 239 8.85 12.44 -12.36
CA GLY A 239 8.46 13.77 -12.83
C GLY A 239 7.16 13.78 -13.67
N LEU A 240 6.44 12.66 -13.74
CA LEU A 240 5.15 12.60 -14.46
C LEU A 240 4.11 13.56 -13.85
N TYR A 241 4.23 13.87 -12.57
CA TYR A 241 3.44 14.85 -11.85
C TYR A 241 4.25 15.47 -10.70
N PHE A 242 4.17 16.80 -10.52
CA PHE A 242 5.00 17.53 -9.55
C PHE A 242 4.28 17.96 -8.25
N GLY A 243 3.00 17.69 -8.08
CA GLY A 243 2.27 18.02 -6.85
C GLY A 243 1.26 19.13 -7.01
#